data_cb0e701e953e0aec097b3efd4d204c73
#
_entry.id   cb0e701e953e0aec097b3efd4d204c73
#
_cell.length_a   1.000
_cell.length_b   1.000
_cell.length_c   1.000
_cell.angle_alpha   90.00
_cell.angle_beta   90.00
_cell.angle_gamma   90.00
#
_symmetry.space_group_name_H-M   'P 1'
#
loop_
_entity.id
_entity.type
_entity.pdbx_description
1 polymer ?
#
loop_
_entity_poly.entity_id
_entity_poly.type
_entity_poly.pdbx_seq_one_letter_code
_entity_poly.pdbx_strand_id
1 'polypeptide(L)'
;MKKNLKVNIFWLGLVLIGYLLMTVLVSAGVLNAFYIQILEQIGINIILAVGLNLIVGFSGQFSLGHAGFMAIGAYAVAIIGSKSPTYGAFFIAMLAGAIIAGIVALAVGLPTLRLKGDYLAIATLGVSEIIRILIINGGTLTNGAAGILSIPPFTSWQMVYVFVVITTILTLNFLRSPIGRSTLSVRE
;
A
#
# COMPACT_ATOMS: atom_id res chain seq x y z
N MET A 1 -12.70 -29.89 5.05
CA MET A 1 -11.37 -29.62 4.48
C MET A 1 -11.30 -29.72 2.95
N LYS A 2 -11.83 -30.73 2.27
CA LYS A 2 -11.72 -30.90 0.80
C LYS A 2 -12.39 -29.80 -0.05
N LYS A 3 -13.47 -29.17 0.41
CA LYS A 3 -14.18 -28.10 -0.35
C LYS A 3 -13.36 -26.82 -0.45
N ASN A 4 -12.60 -26.47 0.59
CA ASN A 4 -11.74 -25.29 0.61
C ASN A 4 -10.49 -25.47 -0.28
N LEU A 5 -10.01 -26.71 -0.46
CA LEU A 5 -8.83 -26.98 -1.30
C LEU A 5 -9.12 -26.71 -2.77
N LYS A 6 -10.29 -27.15 -3.29
CA LYS A 6 -10.70 -26.89 -4.68
C LYS A 6 -10.87 -25.39 -4.97
N VAL A 7 -11.44 -24.65 -4.04
CA VAL A 7 -11.61 -23.20 -4.16
C VAL A 7 -10.25 -22.49 -4.14
N ASN A 8 -9.33 -22.91 -3.27
CA ASN A 8 -7.99 -22.31 -3.21
C ASN A 8 -7.17 -22.61 -4.48
N ILE A 9 -7.29 -23.84 -5.04
CA ILE A 9 -6.65 -24.21 -6.31
C ILE A 9 -7.21 -23.39 -7.47
N PHE A 10 -8.53 -23.16 -7.50
CA PHE A 10 -9.16 -22.32 -8.51
C PHE A 10 -8.63 -20.87 -8.48
N TRP A 11 -8.53 -20.27 -7.30
CA TRP A 11 -7.98 -18.90 -7.15
C TRP A 11 -6.50 -18.83 -7.52
N LEU A 12 -5.70 -19.84 -7.13
CA LEU A 12 -4.30 -19.95 -7.55
C LEU A 12 -4.17 -20.06 -9.07
N GLY A 13 -5.02 -20.88 -9.69
CA GLY A 13 -5.06 -21.00 -11.15
C GLY A 13 -5.38 -19.68 -11.84
N LEU A 14 -6.35 -18.94 -11.33
CA LEU A 14 -6.74 -17.64 -11.88
C LEU A 14 -5.59 -16.60 -11.77
N VAL A 15 -4.90 -16.57 -10.64
CA VAL A 15 -3.73 -15.70 -10.43
C VAL A 15 -2.60 -16.09 -11.41
N LEU A 16 -2.30 -17.37 -11.57
CA LEU A 16 -1.27 -17.83 -12.51
C LEU A 16 -1.64 -17.53 -13.96
N ILE A 17 -2.89 -17.76 -14.35
CA ILE A 17 -3.37 -17.41 -15.71
C ILE A 17 -3.25 -15.91 -15.95
N GLY A 18 -3.64 -15.06 -15.00
CA GLY A 18 -3.50 -13.61 -15.11
C GLY A 18 -2.03 -13.18 -15.28
N TYR A 19 -1.11 -13.78 -14.51
CA TYR A 19 0.32 -13.50 -14.65
C TYR A 19 0.87 -13.93 -16.00
N LEU A 20 0.52 -15.14 -16.48
CA LEU A 20 0.95 -15.66 -17.77
C LEU A 20 0.41 -14.81 -18.92
N LEU A 21 -0.86 -14.43 -18.87
CA LEU A 21 -1.49 -13.57 -19.86
C LEU A 21 -0.77 -12.24 -19.97
N MET A 22 -0.47 -11.60 -18.84
CA MET A 22 0.28 -10.35 -18.84
C MET A 22 1.69 -10.52 -19.38
N THR A 23 2.39 -11.61 -19.01
CA THR A 23 3.73 -11.91 -19.53
C THR A 23 3.72 -12.07 -21.05
N VAL A 24 2.72 -12.78 -21.59
CA VAL A 24 2.56 -12.98 -23.05
C VAL A 24 2.28 -11.65 -23.74
N LEU A 25 1.39 -10.81 -23.23
CA LEU A 25 1.06 -9.51 -23.81
C LEU A 25 2.27 -8.56 -23.85
N VAL A 26 3.08 -8.56 -22.79
CA VAL A 26 4.31 -7.76 -22.72
C VAL A 26 5.36 -8.32 -23.67
N SER A 27 5.58 -9.64 -23.70
CA SER A 27 6.59 -10.27 -24.58
C SER A 27 6.22 -10.19 -26.07
N ALA A 28 4.93 -10.20 -26.40
CA ALA A 28 4.43 -10.02 -27.78
C ALA A 28 4.53 -8.56 -28.26
N GLY A 29 5.00 -7.62 -27.42
CA GLY A 29 5.13 -6.21 -27.79
C GLY A 29 3.80 -5.47 -27.98
N VAL A 30 2.68 -6.08 -27.58
CA VAL A 30 1.34 -5.45 -27.64
C VAL A 30 1.25 -4.30 -26.65
N LEU A 31 1.91 -4.42 -25.50
CA LEU A 31 1.94 -3.40 -24.46
C LEU A 31 3.22 -2.56 -24.58
N ASN A 32 3.07 -1.31 -25.02
CA ASN A 32 4.14 -0.32 -25.01
C ASN A 32 4.50 0.09 -23.58
N ALA A 33 5.70 0.68 -23.38
CA ALA A 33 6.17 1.15 -22.08
C ALA A 33 5.15 2.06 -21.36
N PHE A 34 4.40 2.86 -22.10
CA PHE A 34 3.33 3.71 -21.55
C PHE A 34 2.21 2.89 -20.90
N TYR A 35 1.74 1.82 -21.56
CA TYR A 35 0.69 0.95 -21.00
C TYR A 35 1.19 0.17 -19.78
N ILE A 36 2.46 -0.25 -19.78
CA ILE A 36 3.08 -0.93 -18.63
C ILE A 36 3.09 -0.01 -17.42
N GLN A 37 3.48 1.25 -17.60
CA GLN A 37 3.47 2.25 -16.52
C GLN A 37 2.06 2.52 -15.96
N ILE A 38 1.05 2.58 -16.83
CA ILE A 38 -0.35 2.70 -16.40
C ILE A 38 -0.77 1.47 -15.57
N LEU A 39 -0.42 0.26 -16.00
CA LEU A 39 -0.74 -0.97 -15.29
C LEU A 39 -0.06 -1.05 -13.93
N GLU A 40 1.19 -0.61 -13.82
CA GLU A 40 1.90 -0.47 -12.54
C GLU A 40 1.15 0.49 -11.61
N GLN A 41 0.74 1.65 -12.12
CA GLN A 41 -0.04 2.63 -11.34
C GLN A 41 -1.40 2.08 -10.90
N ILE A 42 -2.10 1.35 -11.77
CA ILE A 42 -3.35 0.68 -11.42
C ILE A 42 -3.10 -0.34 -10.31
N GLY A 43 -2.07 -1.16 -10.42
CA GLY A 43 -1.72 -2.14 -9.40
C GLY A 43 -1.42 -1.51 -8.03
N ILE A 44 -0.67 -0.42 -8.00
CA ILE A 44 -0.41 0.35 -6.79
C ILE A 44 -1.72 0.88 -6.18
N ASN A 45 -2.60 1.44 -7.02
CA ASN A 45 -3.90 1.93 -6.56
C ASN A 45 -4.80 0.81 -6.03
N ILE A 46 -4.73 -0.41 -6.60
CA ILE A 46 -5.44 -1.58 -6.07
C ILE A 46 -4.93 -1.92 -4.66
N ILE A 47 -3.61 -1.93 -4.42
CA ILE A 47 -3.04 -2.19 -3.10
C ILE A 47 -3.56 -1.16 -2.08
N LEU A 48 -3.55 0.12 -2.45
CA LEU A 48 -4.05 1.21 -1.61
C LEU A 48 -5.56 1.07 -1.34
N ALA A 49 -6.34 0.75 -2.35
CA ALA A 49 -7.79 0.56 -2.24
C ALA A 49 -8.15 -0.63 -1.35
N VAL A 50 -7.42 -1.75 -1.46
CA VAL A 50 -7.61 -2.92 -0.59
C VAL A 50 -7.29 -2.57 0.87
N GLY A 51 -6.21 -1.82 1.12
CA GLY A 51 -5.87 -1.33 2.46
C GLY A 51 -6.93 -0.38 3.03
N LEU A 52 -7.38 0.57 2.22
CA LEU A 52 -8.42 1.52 2.63
C LEU A 52 -9.76 0.81 2.89
N ASN A 53 -10.12 -0.18 2.05
CA ASN A 53 -11.33 -0.96 2.24
C ASN A 53 -11.33 -1.75 3.56
N LEU A 54 -10.17 -2.17 4.05
CA LEU A 54 -10.05 -2.81 5.35
C LEU A 54 -10.50 -1.87 6.48
N ILE A 55 -10.15 -0.59 6.39
CA ILE A 55 -10.47 0.42 7.41
C ILE A 55 -11.91 0.93 7.22
N VAL A 56 -12.24 1.42 6.03
CA VAL A 56 -13.55 2.05 5.78
C VAL A 56 -14.64 1.00 5.58
N GLY A 57 -14.37 -0.04 4.79
CA GLY A 57 -15.36 -1.05 4.43
C GLY A 57 -15.67 -2.02 5.56
N PHE A 58 -14.63 -2.56 6.21
CA PHE A 58 -14.79 -3.61 7.21
C PHE A 58 -14.86 -3.08 8.65
N SER A 59 -14.01 -2.14 9.03
CA SER A 59 -14.09 -1.53 10.37
C SER A 59 -15.17 -0.45 10.51
N GLY A 60 -15.74 0.05 9.40
CA GLY A 60 -16.70 1.15 9.42
C GLY A 60 -16.13 2.50 9.85
N GLN A 61 -14.80 2.60 9.95
CA GLN A 61 -14.12 3.82 10.36
C GLN A 61 -13.77 4.68 9.15
N PHE A 62 -14.40 5.82 9.02
CA PHE A 62 -14.11 6.73 7.90
C PHE A 62 -12.78 7.43 8.13
N SER A 63 -11.78 7.13 7.29
CA SER A 63 -10.42 7.67 7.38
C SER A 63 -9.98 8.31 6.07
N LEU A 64 -9.49 9.55 6.14
CA LEU A 64 -8.90 10.29 5.02
C LEU A 64 -7.37 10.40 5.12
N GLY A 65 -6.76 9.72 6.10
CA GLY A 65 -5.33 9.79 6.38
C GLY A 65 -4.44 8.90 5.52
N HIS A 66 -5.00 8.06 4.66
CA HIS A 66 -4.26 7.02 3.94
C HIS A 66 -3.12 7.56 3.07
N ALA A 67 -3.32 8.71 2.43
CA ALA A 67 -2.33 9.37 1.59
C ALA A 67 -1.07 9.80 2.38
N GLY A 68 -1.21 10.23 3.63
CA GLY A 68 -0.08 10.59 4.49
C GLY A 68 0.82 9.39 4.78
N PHE A 69 0.25 8.24 5.11
CA PHE A 69 1.02 7.01 5.36
C PHE A 69 1.69 6.48 4.09
N MET A 70 1.03 6.61 2.93
CA MET A 70 1.65 6.32 1.63
C MET A 70 2.88 7.20 1.40
N ALA A 71 2.80 8.48 1.72
CA ALA A 71 3.91 9.42 1.58
C ALA A 71 5.11 9.03 2.44
N ILE A 72 4.91 8.58 3.71
CA ILE A 72 5.99 8.07 4.56
C ILE A 72 6.73 6.92 3.88
N GLY A 73 5.99 5.94 3.36
CA GLY A 73 6.59 4.81 2.64
C GLY A 73 7.35 5.23 1.39
N ALA A 74 6.77 6.10 0.57
CA ALA A 74 7.36 6.60 -0.66
C ALA A 74 8.67 7.35 -0.39
N TYR A 75 8.70 8.25 0.60
CA TYR A 75 9.88 9.02 0.94
C TYR A 75 10.97 8.17 1.61
N ALA A 76 10.62 7.15 2.40
CA ALA A 76 11.59 6.20 2.93
C ALA A 76 12.33 5.48 1.79
N VAL A 77 11.61 5.01 0.77
CA VAL A 77 12.20 4.38 -0.41
C VAL A 77 13.00 5.38 -1.24
N ALA A 78 12.49 6.60 -1.43
CA ALA A 78 13.17 7.63 -2.20
C ALA A 78 14.50 8.06 -1.57
N ILE A 79 14.54 8.30 -0.25
CA ILE A 79 15.74 8.74 0.48
C ILE A 79 16.83 7.65 0.49
N ILE A 80 16.46 6.40 0.73
CA ILE A 80 17.42 5.29 0.78
C ILE A 80 17.83 4.88 -0.64
N GLY A 81 16.87 4.81 -1.55
CA GLY A 81 17.11 4.41 -2.95
C GLY A 81 17.98 5.39 -3.72
N SER A 82 17.88 6.71 -3.44
CA SER A 82 18.76 7.72 -4.05
C SER A 82 20.21 7.60 -3.58
N LYS A 83 20.45 7.13 -2.34
CA LYS A 83 21.80 6.96 -1.79
C LYS A 83 22.44 5.62 -2.19
N SER A 84 21.66 4.58 -2.32
CA SER A 84 22.13 3.22 -2.59
C SER A 84 21.21 2.55 -3.63
N PRO A 85 21.53 2.69 -4.93
CA PRO A 85 20.70 2.19 -6.02
C PRO A 85 20.84 0.67 -6.18
N THR A 86 20.40 -0.10 -5.17
CA THR A 86 20.46 -1.56 -5.14
C THR A 86 19.09 -2.12 -4.76
N TYR A 87 18.68 -3.25 -5.36
CA TYR A 87 17.44 -3.92 -4.99
C TYR A 87 17.37 -4.29 -3.50
N GLY A 88 18.49 -4.67 -2.88
CA GLY A 88 18.55 -4.92 -1.45
C GLY A 88 18.21 -3.69 -0.62
N ALA A 89 18.77 -2.53 -0.97
CA ALA A 89 18.44 -1.25 -0.33
C ALA A 89 16.96 -0.87 -0.51
N PHE A 90 16.38 -1.16 -1.68
CA PHE A 90 14.96 -0.94 -1.94
C PHE A 90 14.06 -1.74 -0.98
N PHE A 91 14.31 -3.04 -0.78
CA PHE A 91 13.51 -3.87 0.15
C PHE A 91 13.70 -3.44 1.61
N ILE A 92 14.93 -3.08 2.01
CA ILE A 92 15.21 -2.54 3.35
C ILE A 92 14.46 -1.21 3.54
N ALA A 93 14.46 -0.35 2.53
CA ALA A 93 13.75 0.93 2.55
C ALA A 93 12.22 0.76 2.67
N MET A 94 11.65 -0.22 1.95
CA MET A 94 10.23 -0.57 2.09
C MET A 94 9.90 -1.03 3.52
N LEU A 95 10.74 -1.89 4.09
CA LEU A 95 10.55 -2.38 5.46
C LEU A 95 10.68 -1.23 6.48
N ALA A 96 11.69 -0.39 6.32
CA ALA A 96 11.87 0.80 7.15
C ALA A 96 10.68 1.75 7.06
N GLY A 97 10.20 2.03 5.83
CA GLY A 97 9.02 2.84 5.60
C GLY A 97 7.76 2.27 6.26
N ALA A 98 7.57 0.94 6.17
CA ALA A 98 6.45 0.26 6.83
C ALA A 98 6.52 0.36 8.37
N ILE A 99 7.72 0.22 8.96
CA ILE A 99 7.94 0.36 10.41
C ILE A 99 7.66 1.80 10.85
N ILE A 100 8.20 2.79 10.15
CA ILE A 100 8.00 4.22 10.46
C ILE A 100 6.51 4.56 10.34
N ALA A 101 5.85 4.17 9.24
CA ALA A 101 4.43 4.37 9.07
C ALA A 101 3.61 3.71 10.18
N GLY A 102 3.99 2.50 10.61
CA GLY A 102 3.37 1.78 11.73
C GLY A 102 3.51 2.52 13.07
N ILE A 103 4.70 3.04 13.38
CA ILE A 103 4.94 3.83 14.60
C ILE A 103 4.11 5.11 14.58
N VAL A 104 4.09 5.84 13.46
CA VAL A 104 3.28 7.05 13.31
C VAL A 104 1.79 6.73 13.40
N ALA A 105 1.36 5.62 12.79
CA ALA A 105 -0.03 5.16 12.87
C ALA A 105 -0.46 4.82 14.30
N LEU A 106 0.40 4.21 15.11
CA LEU A 106 0.13 3.96 16.53
C LEU A 106 0.07 5.26 17.32
N ALA A 107 1.03 6.16 17.13
CA ALA A 107 1.10 7.43 17.87
C ALA A 107 -0.13 8.31 17.61
N VAL A 108 -0.62 8.32 16.38
CA VAL A 108 -1.79 9.10 15.96
C VAL A 108 -3.08 8.33 16.19
N GLY A 109 -3.08 7.03 15.95
CA GLY A 109 -4.26 6.18 16.06
C GLY A 109 -4.82 6.14 17.48
N LEU A 110 -3.97 6.02 18.49
CA LEU A 110 -4.41 5.97 19.90
C LEU A 110 -5.29 7.16 20.31
N PRO A 111 -4.93 8.43 20.06
CA PRO A 111 -5.80 9.56 20.36
C PRO A 111 -7.01 9.67 19.41
N THR A 112 -6.86 9.34 18.12
CA THR A 112 -7.94 9.49 17.14
C THR A 112 -9.02 8.44 17.26
N LEU A 113 -8.72 7.23 17.77
CA LEU A 113 -9.71 6.18 18.04
C LEU A 113 -10.79 6.58 19.05
N ARG A 114 -10.57 7.65 19.83
CA ARG A 114 -11.57 8.20 20.73
C ARG A 114 -12.63 9.05 20.02
N LEU A 115 -12.37 9.43 18.78
CA LEU A 115 -13.26 10.22 17.95
C LEU A 115 -14.20 9.30 17.17
N LYS A 116 -15.41 9.77 16.88
CA LYS A 116 -16.44 9.00 16.17
C LYS A 116 -16.93 9.77 14.93
N GLY A 117 -17.33 9.03 13.91
CA GLY A 117 -17.96 9.60 12.71
C GLY A 117 -17.05 10.61 12.00
N ASP A 118 -17.61 11.77 11.66
CA ASP A 118 -16.95 12.82 10.87
C ASP A 118 -15.71 13.42 11.57
N TYR A 119 -15.70 13.46 12.91
CA TYR A 119 -14.54 13.95 13.67
C TYR A 119 -13.30 13.07 13.47
N LEU A 120 -13.48 11.75 13.32
CA LEU A 120 -12.38 10.85 13.00
C LEU A 120 -11.84 11.12 11.59
N ALA A 121 -12.73 11.38 10.62
CA ALA A 121 -12.32 11.72 9.25
C ALA A 121 -11.51 13.02 9.21
N ILE A 122 -11.97 14.07 9.91
CA ILE A 122 -11.27 15.37 9.98
C ILE A 122 -9.91 15.20 10.66
N ALA A 123 -9.83 14.45 11.77
CA ALA A 123 -8.59 14.21 12.47
C ALA A 123 -7.58 13.45 11.59
N THR A 124 -8.00 12.40 10.89
CA THR A 124 -7.12 11.63 9.99
C THR A 124 -6.68 12.43 8.78
N LEU A 125 -7.53 13.32 8.24
CA LEU A 125 -7.15 14.28 7.21
C LEU A 125 -6.07 15.26 7.74
N GLY A 126 -6.28 15.81 8.94
CA GLY A 126 -5.30 16.70 9.60
C GLY A 126 -3.94 16.03 9.79
N VAL A 127 -3.92 14.76 10.18
CA VAL A 127 -2.68 13.96 10.29
C VAL A 127 -1.99 13.82 8.94
N SER A 128 -2.74 13.49 7.89
CA SER A 128 -2.19 13.39 6.54
C SER A 128 -1.56 14.71 6.09
N GLU A 129 -2.19 15.84 6.40
CA GLU A 129 -1.67 17.15 6.09
C GLU A 129 -0.43 17.52 6.93
N ILE A 130 -0.40 17.16 8.21
CA ILE A 130 0.80 17.31 9.05
C ILE A 130 1.97 16.53 8.46
N ILE A 131 1.77 15.27 8.06
CA ILE A 131 2.80 14.45 7.42
C ILE A 131 3.29 15.14 6.13
N ARG A 132 2.38 15.63 5.29
CA ARG A 132 2.71 16.36 4.07
C ARG A 132 3.57 17.58 4.34
N ILE A 133 3.18 18.38 5.33
CA ILE A 133 3.92 19.59 5.72
C ILE A 133 5.30 19.25 6.28
N LEU A 134 5.42 18.20 7.10
CA LEU A 134 6.71 17.73 7.61
C LEU A 134 7.64 17.28 6.46
N ILE A 135 7.11 16.59 5.47
CA ILE A 135 7.88 16.19 4.30
C ILE A 135 8.33 17.40 3.48
N ILE A 136 7.45 18.37 3.23
CA ILE A 136 7.78 19.58 2.47
C ILE A 136 8.83 20.45 3.21
N ASN A 137 8.79 20.46 4.53
CA ASN A 137 9.73 21.23 5.36
C ASN A 137 10.95 20.40 5.81
N GLY A 138 11.12 19.16 5.34
CA GLY A 138 12.21 18.27 5.70
C GLY A 138 13.61 18.68 5.17
N GLY A 139 13.72 19.86 4.56
CA GLY A 139 14.97 20.45 4.12
C GLY A 139 15.71 19.59 3.10
N THR A 140 17.01 19.35 3.38
CA THR A 140 17.89 18.58 2.48
C THR A 140 17.56 17.10 2.40
N LEU A 141 16.83 16.54 3.36
CA LEU A 141 16.48 15.11 3.38
C LEU A 141 15.38 14.78 2.35
N THR A 142 14.40 15.65 2.21
CA THR A 142 13.24 15.45 1.34
C THR A 142 13.28 16.30 0.08
N ASN A 143 14.25 17.20 -0.02
CA ASN A 143 14.36 18.22 -1.05
C ASN A 143 13.12 19.16 -1.11
N GLY A 144 12.41 19.25 -0.01
CA GLY A 144 11.29 20.19 0.15
C GLY A 144 10.15 19.99 -0.83
N ALA A 145 9.61 21.09 -1.32
CA ALA A 145 8.51 21.10 -2.29
C ALA A 145 8.90 20.55 -3.68
N ALA A 146 10.19 20.56 -4.02
CA ALA A 146 10.69 20.02 -5.29
C ALA A 146 10.67 18.48 -5.35
N GLY A 147 10.66 17.83 -4.18
CA GLY A 147 10.71 16.39 -4.07
C GLY A 147 12.07 15.80 -4.44
N ILE A 148 12.24 14.50 -4.23
CA ILE A 148 13.46 13.77 -4.55
C ILE A 148 13.45 13.40 -6.03
N LEU A 149 14.46 13.89 -6.75
CA LEU A 149 14.66 13.63 -8.17
C LEU A 149 15.63 12.44 -8.37
N SER A 150 15.62 11.86 -9.58
CA SER A 150 16.56 10.81 -9.99
C SER A 150 16.49 9.53 -9.15
N ILE A 151 15.27 9.12 -8.76
CA ILE A 151 15.07 7.84 -8.09
C ILE A 151 15.21 6.73 -9.14
N PRO A 152 16.06 5.70 -8.90
CA PRO A 152 16.18 4.58 -9.82
C PRO A 152 14.84 3.84 -9.99
N PRO A 153 14.50 3.38 -11.20
CA PRO A 153 13.25 2.67 -11.47
C PRO A 153 13.35 1.22 -10.97
N PHE A 154 13.11 1.00 -9.67
CA PHE A 154 13.11 -0.35 -9.08
C PHE A 154 11.80 -1.09 -9.32
N THR A 155 10.72 -0.36 -9.56
CA THR A 155 9.39 -0.93 -9.72
C THR A 155 9.27 -1.57 -11.10
N SER A 156 8.77 -2.80 -11.13
CA SER A 156 8.41 -3.51 -12.35
C SER A 156 6.99 -4.04 -12.23
N TRP A 157 6.31 -4.25 -13.34
CA TRP A 157 4.95 -4.76 -13.36
C TRP A 157 4.82 -6.11 -12.63
N GLN A 158 5.86 -6.98 -12.73
CA GLN A 158 5.88 -8.28 -12.03
C GLN A 158 5.88 -8.08 -10.52
N MET A 159 6.70 -7.14 -10.03
CA MET A 159 6.77 -6.82 -8.61
C MET A 159 5.42 -6.29 -8.11
N VAL A 160 4.82 -5.35 -8.82
CA VAL A 160 3.50 -4.80 -8.48
C VAL A 160 2.45 -5.91 -8.46
N TYR A 161 2.43 -6.79 -9.46
CA TYR A 161 1.50 -7.91 -9.52
C TYR A 161 1.62 -8.83 -8.29
N VAL A 162 2.84 -9.20 -7.93
CA VAL A 162 3.11 -10.02 -6.74
C VAL A 162 2.62 -9.33 -5.46
N PHE A 163 2.87 -8.02 -5.31
CA PHE A 163 2.40 -7.28 -4.15
C PHE A 163 0.88 -7.14 -4.09
N VAL A 164 0.19 -6.98 -5.23
CA VAL A 164 -1.28 -7.00 -5.29
C VAL A 164 -1.82 -8.34 -4.77
N VAL A 165 -1.24 -9.46 -5.22
CA VAL A 165 -1.65 -10.80 -4.80
C VAL A 165 -1.38 -11.00 -3.30
N ILE A 166 -0.18 -10.65 -2.83
CA ILE A 166 0.19 -10.77 -1.41
C ILE A 166 -0.76 -9.94 -0.54
N THR A 167 -0.99 -8.68 -0.88
CA THR A 167 -1.88 -7.78 -0.11
C THR A 167 -3.29 -8.33 -0.06
N THR A 168 -3.82 -8.83 -1.18
CA THR A 168 -5.15 -9.42 -1.23
C THR A 168 -5.25 -10.67 -0.37
N ILE A 169 -4.26 -11.57 -0.43
CA ILE A 169 -4.23 -12.80 0.40
C ILE A 169 -4.13 -12.45 1.88
N LEU A 170 -3.24 -11.50 2.26
CA LEU A 170 -3.08 -11.07 3.64
C LEU A 170 -4.38 -10.47 4.19
N THR A 171 -5.04 -9.61 3.42
CA THR A 171 -6.32 -8.99 3.80
C THR A 171 -7.41 -10.04 3.98
N LEU A 172 -7.54 -11.00 3.05
CA LEU A 172 -8.52 -12.09 3.16
C LEU A 172 -8.25 -12.99 4.36
N ASN A 173 -6.99 -13.31 4.63
CA ASN A 173 -6.61 -14.11 5.80
C ASN A 173 -6.85 -13.35 7.11
N PHE A 174 -6.57 -12.05 7.14
CA PHE A 174 -6.87 -11.20 8.29
C PHE A 174 -8.36 -11.19 8.58
N LEU A 175 -9.22 -10.97 7.58
CA LEU A 175 -10.67 -10.94 7.74
C LEU A 175 -11.26 -12.28 8.23
N ARG A 176 -10.63 -13.40 7.87
CA ARG A 176 -11.02 -14.73 8.33
C ARG A 176 -10.50 -15.09 9.73
N SER A 177 -9.54 -14.30 10.23
CA SER A 177 -8.96 -14.49 11.56
C SER A 177 -9.96 -14.12 12.70
N PRO A 178 -9.74 -14.60 13.93
CA PRO A 178 -10.56 -14.17 15.08
C PRO A 178 -10.53 -12.65 15.27
N ILE A 179 -9.37 -12.02 15.07
CA ILE A 179 -9.19 -10.57 15.19
C ILE A 179 -9.99 -9.83 14.11
N GLY A 180 -9.92 -10.27 12.85
CA GLY A 180 -10.69 -9.67 11.76
C GLY A 180 -12.21 -9.78 11.97
N ARG A 181 -12.68 -10.87 12.58
CA ARG A 181 -14.09 -11.04 12.93
C ARG A 181 -14.52 -10.11 14.07
N SER A 182 -13.64 -9.83 15.03
CA SER A 182 -13.94 -8.85 16.08
C SER A 182 -13.97 -7.41 15.54
N THR A 183 -13.19 -7.07 14.51
CA THR A 183 -13.28 -5.75 13.86
C THR A 183 -14.61 -5.55 13.13
N LEU A 184 -15.18 -6.61 12.55
CA LEU A 184 -16.52 -6.56 11.95
C LEU A 184 -17.63 -6.31 12.98
N SER A 185 -17.51 -6.85 14.20
CA SER A 185 -18.50 -6.64 15.26
C SER A 185 -18.47 -5.23 15.90
N VAL A 186 -17.40 -4.48 15.70
CA VAL A 186 -17.29 -3.07 16.16
C VAL A 186 -18.03 -2.10 15.23
N ARG A 187 -18.29 -2.52 13.99
CA ARG A 187 -19.00 -1.73 12.99
C ARG A 187 -20.48 -1.53 13.33
N GLU A 188 -21.10 -2.46 14.05
CA GLU A 188 -22.51 -2.41 14.50
C GLU A 188 -22.63 -1.67 15.84
#